data_1bd6dd885314d8e02a709472014ed9d4
#
_entry.id   1bd6dd885314d8e02a709472014ed9d4
#
_cell.length_a   1.000
_cell.length_b   1.000
_cell.length_c   1.000
_cell.angle_alpha   90.00
_cell.angle_beta   90.00
_cell.angle_gamma   90.00
#
_symmetry.space_group_name_H-M   'P 1'
#
loop_
_entity.id
_entity.type
_entity.pdbx_description
1 polymer ?
#
loop_
_entity_poly.entity_id
_entity_poly.type
_entity_poly.pdbx_seq_one_letter_code
_entity_poly.pdbx_strand_id
1 'polypeptide(L)'
;MGFLSFCLTLILLNSSLLISANGGHDHDDYEHCRRSTNSVTACEGSVLRLSCPGHTKIKILAANYGRTDKKTCNINLSPRQVRNTNCRSSNSLPRVSARCDGRESCYVPATNGVFSDPCPRTYKYLTVKYCCRRRWS
;
A
#
# COMPACT_ATOMS: atom_id res chain seq x y z
N MET A 1 -24.11 -10.11 65.73
CA MET A 1 -22.86 -9.60 65.10
C MET A 1 -22.59 -10.46 63.89
N GLY A 2 -22.77 -9.93 62.69
CA GLY A 2 -22.48 -10.70 61.48
C GLY A 2 -23.32 -10.34 60.26
N PHE A 3 -23.62 -9.06 60.04
CA PHE A 3 -24.35 -8.64 58.86
C PHE A 3 -23.58 -7.68 57.92
N LEU A 4 -22.26 -7.55 58.08
CA LEU A 4 -21.43 -6.63 57.26
C LEU A 4 -20.55 -7.33 56.25
N SER A 5 -20.64 -8.65 56.04
CA SER A 5 -19.72 -9.35 55.15
C SER A 5 -20.30 -9.77 53.81
N PHE A 6 -21.59 -9.49 53.51
CA PHE A 6 -22.21 -9.94 52.27
C PHE A 6 -22.37 -8.87 51.17
N CYS A 7 -22.04 -7.60 51.45
CA CYS A 7 -22.19 -6.57 50.41
C CYS A 7 -20.93 -6.31 49.59
N LEU A 8 -19.78 -6.89 49.90
CA LEU A 8 -18.51 -6.61 49.22
C LEU A 8 -18.17 -7.57 48.07
N THR A 9 -18.92 -8.67 47.93
CA THR A 9 -18.63 -9.67 46.88
C THR A 9 -19.43 -9.50 45.60
N LEU A 10 -20.40 -8.57 45.55
CA LEU A 10 -21.25 -8.36 44.37
C LEU A 10 -20.79 -7.23 43.43
N ILE A 11 -19.74 -6.47 43.80
CA ILE A 11 -19.26 -5.34 42.97
C ILE A 11 -18.13 -5.76 42.03
N LEU A 12 -17.56 -6.96 42.17
CA LEU A 12 -16.44 -7.40 41.35
C LEU A 12 -16.84 -8.20 40.09
N LEU A 13 -18.10 -8.36 39.79
CA LEU A 13 -18.58 -9.17 38.65
C LEU A 13 -19.09 -8.35 37.45
N ASN A 14 -19.06 -7.03 37.52
CA ASN A 14 -19.57 -6.18 36.43
C ASN A 14 -18.52 -5.35 35.68
N SER A 15 -17.21 -5.63 35.86
CA SER A 15 -16.16 -4.95 35.10
C SER A 15 -15.52 -5.80 34.01
N SER A 16 -16.15 -6.90 33.64
CA SER A 16 -15.72 -7.67 32.49
C SER A 16 -16.77 -7.55 31.40
N LEU A 17 -16.33 -7.12 30.25
CA LEU A 17 -17.00 -7.12 28.95
C LEU A 17 -17.40 -5.75 28.42
N LEU A 18 -16.42 -4.83 28.34
CA LEU A 18 -16.36 -3.96 27.18
C LEU A 18 -15.18 -4.43 26.31
N ILE A 19 -15.28 -5.66 25.83
CA ILE A 19 -14.50 -6.06 24.66
C ILE A 19 -15.22 -5.40 23.49
N SER A 20 -14.68 -4.26 23.09
CA SER A 20 -15.09 -3.59 21.87
C SER A 20 -14.85 -4.53 20.70
N ALA A 21 -15.90 -5.11 20.17
CA ALA A 21 -15.88 -5.98 19.00
C ALA A 21 -15.71 -5.18 17.70
N ASN A 22 -14.77 -4.21 17.66
CA ASN A 22 -14.49 -3.43 16.46
C ASN A 22 -13.30 -3.96 15.64
N GLY A 23 -12.74 -5.11 15.98
CA GLY A 23 -11.59 -5.67 15.27
C GLY A 23 -11.92 -6.53 14.04
N GLY A 24 -13.18 -6.87 13.78
CA GLY A 24 -13.54 -7.82 12.73
C GLY A 24 -13.46 -7.29 11.30
N HIS A 25 -13.75 -6.03 11.08
CA HIS A 25 -13.85 -5.49 9.72
C HIS A 25 -12.50 -5.11 9.10
N ASP A 26 -11.54 -4.64 9.87
CA ASP A 26 -10.21 -4.30 9.37
C ASP A 26 -9.40 -5.54 9.00
N HIS A 27 -9.61 -6.64 9.71
CA HIS A 27 -8.92 -7.90 9.44
C HIS A 27 -9.41 -8.55 8.15
N ASP A 28 -10.72 -8.54 7.88
CA ASP A 28 -11.30 -9.08 6.66
C ASP A 28 -10.86 -8.29 5.41
N ASP A 29 -10.79 -6.97 5.50
CA ASP A 29 -10.32 -6.11 4.43
C ASP A 29 -8.81 -6.30 4.15
N TYR A 30 -8.01 -6.49 5.19
CA TYR A 30 -6.58 -6.77 5.05
C TYR A 30 -6.34 -8.12 4.38
N GLU A 31 -7.04 -9.17 4.78
CA GLU A 31 -6.97 -10.50 4.18
C GLU A 31 -7.48 -10.50 2.73
N HIS A 32 -8.51 -9.72 2.42
CA HIS A 32 -8.97 -9.53 1.06
C HIS A 32 -7.89 -8.90 0.18
N CYS A 33 -7.25 -7.82 0.64
CA CYS A 33 -6.14 -7.18 -0.05
C CYS A 33 -4.98 -8.13 -0.32
N ARG A 34 -4.66 -8.97 0.65
CA ARG A 34 -3.57 -9.94 0.52
C ARG A 34 -3.82 -10.98 -0.57
N ARG A 35 -5.09 -11.40 -0.73
CA ARG A 35 -5.49 -12.40 -1.74
C ARG A 35 -5.70 -11.82 -3.14
N SER A 36 -6.02 -10.53 -3.22
CA SER A 36 -6.41 -9.86 -4.46
C SER A 36 -5.46 -8.69 -4.80
N THR A 37 -4.16 -8.91 -4.63
CA THR A 37 -3.13 -7.91 -4.95
C THR A 37 -2.92 -7.82 -6.45
N ASN A 38 -3.00 -6.62 -7.00
CA ASN A 38 -2.64 -6.28 -8.36
C ASN A 38 -1.22 -5.68 -8.38
N SER A 39 -0.47 -5.96 -9.45
CA SER A 39 0.84 -5.36 -9.68
C SER A 39 0.87 -4.75 -11.08
N VAL A 40 1.28 -3.49 -11.17
CA VAL A 40 1.35 -2.73 -12.43
C VAL A 40 2.71 -2.04 -12.51
N THR A 41 3.28 -2.01 -13.71
CA THR A 41 4.57 -1.39 -13.98
C THR A 41 4.46 -0.41 -15.14
N ALA A 42 5.13 0.74 -15.02
CA ALA A 42 5.31 1.72 -16.08
C ALA A 42 6.79 2.07 -16.21
N CYS A 43 7.31 2.07 -17.44
CA CYS A 43 8.69 2.46 -17.73
C CYS A 43 8.90 3.96 -17.52
N GLU A 44 10.11 4.37 -17.22
CA GLU A 44 10.50 5.79 -17.08
C GLU A 44 10.00 6.62 -18.26
N GLY A 45 9.37 7.74 -17.98
CA GLY A 45 8.76 8.63 -18.96
C GLY A 45 7.30 8.28 -19.31
N SER A 46 6.78 7.12 -18.89
CA SER A 46 5.39 6.72 -19.09
C SER A 46 4.50 7.11 -17.90
N VAL A 47 3.20 6.98 -18.10
CA VAL A 47 2.19 7.20 -17.04
C VAL A 47 1.59 5.87 -16.62
N LEU A 48 1.70 5.54 -15.34
CA LEU A 48 1.05 4.39 -14.74
C LEU A 48 -0.40 4.72 -14.43
N ARG A 49 -1.31 3.84 -14.80
CA ARG A 49 -2.74 3.97 -14.51
C ARG A 49 -3.19 2.85 -13.59
N LEU A 50 -3.86 3.20 -12.50
CA LEU A 50 -4.54 2.28 -11.59
C LEU A 50 -6.04 2.52 -11.64
N SER A 51 -6.82 1.45 -11.53
CA SER A 51 -8.27 1.55 -11.44
C SER A 51 -8.85 0.38 -10.65
N CYS A 52 -9.94 0.64 -9.96
CA CYS A 52 -10.72 -0.35 -9.24
C CYS A 52 -12.13 -0.46 -9.81
N PRO A 53 -12.71 -1.66 -9.90
CA PRO A 53 -14.06 -1.86 -10.43
C PRO A 53 -15.13 -1.47 -9.41
N GLY A 54 -16.31 -1.13 -9.92
CA GLY A 54 -17.49 -0.83 -9.11
C GLY A 54 -17.25 0.34 -8.16
N HIS A 55 -17.75 0.22 -6.93
CA HIS A 55 -17.59 1.22 -5.86
C HIS A 55 -16.39 0.91 -4.94
N THR A 56 -15.38 0.22 -5.47
CA THR A 56 -14.16 -0.08 -4.71
C THR A 56 -13.12 1.02 -4.91
N LYS A 57 -12.25 1.17 -3.91
CA LYS A 57 -11.22 2.21 -3.84
C LYS A 57 -9.83 1.60 -3.76
N ILE A 58 -8.89 2.26 -4.39
CA ILE A 58 -7.48 1.86 -4.41
C ILE A 58 -6.90 1.95 -2.99
N LYS A 59 -6.19 0.90 -2.57
CA LYS A 59 -5.25 0.90 -1.45
C LYS A 59 -3.88 0.52 -1.95
N ILE A 60 -2.92 1.42 -1.85
CA ILE A 60 -1.53 1.16 -2.23
C ILE A 60 -0.85 0.32 -1.14
N LEU A 61 -0.22 -0.76 -1.55
CA LEU A 61 0.48 -1.70 -0.68
C LEU A 61 2.00 -1.54 -0.76
N ALA A 62 2.53 -1.30 -1.96
CA ALA A 62 3.95 -1.07 -2.19
C ALA A 62 4.15 -0.25 -3.46
N ALA A 63 5.21 0.52 -3.50
CA ALA A 63 5.64 1.23 -4.69
C ALA A 63 7.16 1.40 -4.70
N ASN A 64 7.76 1.29 -5.88
CA ASN A 64 9.15 1.65 -6.09
C ASN A 64 9.35 2.28 -7.46
N TYR A 65 9.90 3.46 -7.49
CA TYR A 65 10.47 4.09 -8.68
C TYR A 65 11.99 3.90 -8.64
N GLY A 66 12.50 3.10 -9.57
CA GLY A 66 13.90 2.71 -9.61
C GLY A 66 14.13 1.51 -10.53
N ARG A 67 15.05 0.65 -10.16
CA ARG A 67 15.32 -0.60 -10.87
C ARG A 67 15.78 -1.68 -9.91
N THR A 68 15.15 -2.83 -9.97
CA THR A 68 15.47 -3.99 -9.11
C THR A 68 15.75 -5.26 -9.90
N ASP A 69 15.64 -5.21 -11.22
CA ASP A 69 16.05 -6.28 -12.14
C ASP A 69 16.60 -5.70 -13.46
N LYS A 70 17.20 -6.56 -14.29
CA LYS A 70 17.79 -6.16 -15.57
C LYS A 70 16.85 -6.33 -16.77
N LYS A 71 15.68 -6.94 -16.58
CA LYS A 71 14.79 -7.35 -17.67
C LYS A 71 13.62 -6.40 -17.89
N THR A 72 13.07 -5.84 -16.80
CA THR A 72 11.93 -4.93 -16.88
C THR A 72 12.32 -3.65 -17.63
N CYS A 73 11.52 -3.26 -18.62
CA CYS A 73 11.74 -2.04 -19.39
C CYS A 73 13.16 -1.94 -19.97
N ASN A 74 13.65 -3.00 -20.61
CA ASN A 74 15.03 -3.04 -21.13
C ASN A 74 15.13 -2.97 -22.67
N ILE A 75 14.02 -2.72 -23.38
CA ILE A 75 14.01 -2.69 -24.85
C ILE A 75 14.86 -1.54 -25.35
N ASN A 76 15.83 -1.84 -26.24
CA ASN A 76 16.73 -0.86 -26.85
C ASN A 76 17.62 -0.10 -25.88
N LEU A 77 17.86 -0.63 -24.68
CA LEU A 77 18.76 -0.03 -23.70
C LEU A 77 20.14 -0.66 -23.72
N SER A 78 21.16 0.16 -23.43
CA SER A 78 22.52 -0.34 -23.22
C SER A 78 22.66 -1.10 -21.90
N PRO A 79 23.63 -2.04 -21.77
CA PRO A 79 23.88 -2.73 -20.50
C PRO A 79 24.16 -1.79 -19.32
N ARG A 80 24.72 -0.60 -19.57
CA ARG A 80 24.97 0.41 -18.53
C ARG A 80 23.68 0.91 -17.88
N GLN A 81 22.62 1.11 -18.67
CA GLN A 81 21.35 1.66 -18.21
C GLN A 81 20.54 0.69 -17.35
N VAL A 82 20.84 -0.59 -17.38
CA VAL A 82 20.10 -1.64 -16.65
C VAL A 82 20.96 -2.37 -15.60
N ARG A 83 22.25 -2.04 -15.49
CA ARG A 83 23.19 -2.77 -14.62
C ARG A 83 22.92 -2.57 -13.15
N ASN A 84 22.56 -1.36 -12.72
CA ASN A 84 22.27 -1.06 -11.33
C ASN A 84 20.86 -1.57 -10.96
N THR A 85 20.79 -2.69 -10.27
CA THR A 85 19.53 -3.30 -9.80
C THR A 85 19.27 -3.02 -8.31
N ASN A 86 20.10 -2.20 -7.68
CA ASN A 86 19.90 -1.70 -6.31
C ASN A 86 19.50 -0.22 -6.33
N CYS A 87 18.49 0.10 -7.13
CA CYS A 87 18.00 1.46 -7.33
C CYS A 87 16.57 1.56 -6.79
N ARG A 88 16.41 2.28 -5.69
CA ARG A 88 15.12 2.45 -5.00
C ARG A 88 14.94 3.91 -4.57
N SER A 89 13.73 4.42 -4.75
CA SER A 89 13.34 5.73 -4.25
C SER A 89 12.48 5.59 -2.99
N SER A 90 12.98 6.06 -1.86
CA SER A 90 12.28 6.00 -0.57
C SER A 90 10.96 6.78 -0.53
N ASN A 91 10.79 7.75 -1.42
CA ASN A 91 9.57 8.54 -1.51
C ASN A 91 8.48 7.93 -2.41
N SER A 92 8.73 6.74 -2.99
CA SER A 92 7.80 6.11 -3.94
C SER A 92 6.45 5.82 -3.29
N LEU A 93 6.44 5.09 -2.18
CA LEU A 93 5.19 4.72 -1.50
C LEU A 93 4.37 5.94 -1.05
N PRO A 94 4.91 6.90 -0.30
CA PRO A 94 4.12 8.06 0.13
C PRO A 94 3.60 8.91 -1.03
N ARG A 95 4.36 9.06 -2.11
CA ARG A 95 3.92 9.85 -3.28
C ARG A 95 2.82 9.15 -4.08
N VAL A 96 2.91 7.84 -4.27
CA VAL A 96 1.86 7.06 -4.94
C VAL A 96 0.60 7.01 -4.07
N SER A 97 0.74 6.76 -2.78
CA SER A 97 -0.38 6.74 -1.83
C SER A 97 -1.13 8.07 -1.79
N ALA A 98 -0.42 9.18 -1.73
CA ALA A 98 -1.04 10.51 -1.74
C ALA A 98 -1.87 10.79 -3.01
N ARG A 99 -1.51 10.20 -4.15
CA ARG A 99 -2.22 10.37 -5.43
C ARG A 99 -3.37 9.40 -5.62
N CYS A 100 -3.30 8.21 -5.03
CA CYS A 100 -4.13 7.08 -5.42
C CYS A 100 -5.03 6.53 -4.32
N ASP A 101 -4.57 6.54 -3.06
CA ASP A 101 -5.33 5.96 -1.95
C ASP A 101 -6.73 6.58 -1.82
N GLY A 102 -7.75 5.74 -1.68
CA GLY A 102 -9.14 6.16 -1.53
C GLY A 102 -9.83 6.61 -2.83
N ARG A 103 -9.18 6.52 -3.98
CA ARG A 103 -9.74 6.85 -5.29
C ARG A 103 -10.17 5.60 -6.05
N GLU A 104 -11.11 5.76 -6.98
CA GLU A 104 -11.50 4.68 -7.90
C GLU A 104 -10.49 4.50 -9.03
N SER A 105 -9.81 5.56 -9.41
CA SER A 105 -8.73 5.56 -10.40
C SER A 105 -7.73 6.66 -10.12
N CYS A 106 -6.49 6.46 -10.58
CA CYS A 106 -5.44 7.47 -10.51
C CYS A 106 -4.41 7.29 -11.63
N TYR A 107 -3.65 8.35 -11.88
CA TYR A 107 -2.55 8.38 -12.84
C TYR A 107 -1.28 8.83 -12.12
N VAL A 108 -0.19 8.11 -12.36
CA VAL A 108 1.12 8.40 -11.75
C VAL A 108 2.19 8.46 -12.83
N PRO A 109 2.73 9.62 -13.16
CA PRO A 109 3.87 9.70 -14.08
C PRO A 109 5.12 9.03 -13.47
N ALA A 110 5.72 8.10 -14.21
CA ALA A 110 6.96 7.43 -13.81
C ALA A 110 8.15 8.30 -14.20
N THR A 111 8.37 9.40 -13.50
CA THR A 111 9.37 10.41 -13.86
C THR A 111 10.21 10.86 -12.67
N ASN A 112 11.44 11.32 -12.97
CA ASN A 112 12.32 11.93 -11.98
C ASN A 112 11.68 13.18 -11.34
N GLY A 113 10.83 13.91 -12.09
CA GLY A 113 10.11 15.07 -11.56
C GLY A 113 9.15 14.71 -10.42
N VAL A 114 8.55 13.53 -10.44
CA VAL A 114 7.67 13.04 -9.37
C VAL A 114 8.45 12.40 -8.24
N PHE A 115 9.46 11.58 -8.54
CA PHE A 115 10.10 10.72 -7.55
C PHE A 115 11.55 11.11 -7.21
N SER A 116 12.06 12.19 -7.79
CA SER A 116 13.50 12.50 -7.83
C SER A 116 14.26 11.45 -8.65
N ASP A 117 15.57 11.55 -8.74
CA ASP A 117 16.38 10.56 -9.45
C ASP A 117 17.23 9.77 -8.46
N PRO A 118 16.81 8.58 -8.03
CA PRO A 118 17.55 7.78 -7.05
C PRO A 118 18.84 7.19 -7.61
N CYS A 119 18.98 7.11 -8.92
CA CYS A 119 20.15 6.50 -9.59
C CYS A 119 20.35 7.11 -11.00
N PRO A 120 21.07 8.23 -11.10
CA PRO A 120 21.39 8.85 -12.39
C PRO A 120 22.01 7.85 -13.37
N ARG A 121 21.67 7.98 -14.66
CA ARG A 121 22.12 7.10 -15.76
C ARG A 121 21.56 5.68 -15.74
N THR A 122 20.78 5.31 -14.73
CA THR A 122 20.00 4.07 -14.74
C THR A 122 18.62 4.38 -15.29
N TYR A 123 18.16 3.61 -16.27
CA TYR A 123 16.79 3.69 -16.76
C TYR A 123 15.86 3.01 -15.76
N LYS A 124 14.90 3.77 -15.25
CA LYS A 124 14.04 3.35 -14.13
C LYS A 124 12.67 2.90 -14.62
N TYR A 125 11.92 2.33 -13.73
CA TYR A 125 10.51 2.03 -13.90
C TYR A 125 9.78 2.17 -12.56
N LEU A 126 8.49 2.45 -12.63
CA LEU A 126 7.62 2.50 -11.46
C LEU A 126 6.85 1.20 -11.37
N THR A 127 7.03 0.46 -10.29
CA THR A 127 6.19 -0.70 -9.95
C THR A 127 5.32 -0.36 -8.75
N VAL A 128 4.02 -0.65 -8.86
CA VAL A 128 3.05 -0.41 -7.80
C VAL A 128 2.26 -1.68 -7.54
N LYS A 129 2.15 -2.07 -6.28
CA LYS A 129 1.23 -3.11 -5.81
C LYS A 129 0.07 -2.46 -5.08
N TYR A 130 -1.15 -2.83 -5.42
CA TYR A 130 -2.36 -2.28 -4.84
C TYR A 130 -3.48 -3.32 -4.78
N CYS A 131 -4.47 -3.04 -3.96
CA CYS A 131 -5.73 -3.78 -3.95
C CYS A 131 -6.92 -2.81 -4.02
N CYS A 132 -8.09 -3.36 -4.30
CA CYS A 132 -9.34 -2.61 -4.35
C CYS A 132 -10.19 -2.97 -3.14
N ARG A 133 -10.55 -1.97 -2.30
CA ARG A 133 -11.32 -2.13 -1.07
C ARG A 133 -12.71 -1.52 -1.21
N ARG A 134 -13.71 -2.17 -0.64
CA ARG A 134 -15.10 -1.67 -0.65
C ARG A 134 -15.32 -0.53 0.33
N ARG A 135 -14.60 -0.51 1.44
CA ARG A 135 -14.70 0.52 2.47
C ARG A 135 -13.36 1.23 2.60
N TRP A 136 -13.46 2.53 2.74
CA TRP A 136 -12.36 3.39 3.11
C TRP A 136 -12.72 4.03 4.44
N SER A 137 -12.15 3.54 5.50
CA SER A 137 -12.28 4.11 6.85
C SER A 137 -11.04 4.91 7.18
#